data_3c407ad58a1d6e36a9d70654dc8adc21
#
_entry.id   3c407ad58a1d6e36a9d70654dc8adc21
#
_cell.length_a   1.000
_cell.length_b   1.000
_cell.length_c   1.000
_cell.angle_alpha   90.00
_cell.angle_beta   90.00
_cell.angle_gamma   90.00
#
_symmetry.space_group_name_H-M   'P 1'
#
loop_
_entity.id
_entity.type
_entity.pdbx_description
1 polymer ?
#
loop_
_entity_poly.entity_id
_entity_poly.type
_entity_poly.pdbx_seq_one_letter_code
_entity_poly.pdbx_strand_id
1 'polypeptide(L)'
;MIEPAQAFWLALVQGLTEFLPVSSSAHLVLLPILADWPDQGLAFDVAVHVGTLIAVILYLRRDLVDIVNGWLRQWSSQGISEESHLGWLLITATVPAVLVGLFIDDVVEIFLRDPLIIAGATIGFALLLWWADRRRSGDKAMRQLSIRDALLIGVFQALALIPGTSRSGITITAGLMLGLSREAAARFSFLMSVPIIIAAGSLKVVSLAQSDEVIPWSVFLLGVLVAFFSAWAVIALFLRFISRVGMTPFVLYRIVLGGLMLIAFW
;
A
#
# COMPACT_ATOMS: atom_id res chain seq x y z
N MET A 1 -25.65 -6.31 0.30
CA MET A 1 -24.85 -6.05 -0.93
C MET A 1 -24.81 -4.55 -1.15
N ILE A 2 -23.64 -4.01 -1.52
CA ILE A 2 -23.51 -2.57 -1.83
C ILE A 2 -24.11 -2.25 -3.20
N GLU A 3 -24.64 -1.03 -3.34
CA GLU A 3 -25.17 -0.53 -4.60
C GLU A 3 -24.05 -0.08 -5.56
N PRO A 4 -24.29 -0.04 -6.89
CA PRO A 4 -23.26 0.38 -7.86
C PRO A 4 -22.68 1.79 -7.58
N ALA A 5 -23.49 2.72 -7.07
CA ALA A 5 -23.02 4.05 -6.69
C ALA A 5 -22.06 4.01 -5.51
N GLN A 6 -22.33 3.20 -4.48
CA GLN A 6 -21.46 2.99 -3.33
C GLN A 6 -20.14 2.32 -3.77
N ALA A 7 -20.24 1.30 -4.62
CA ALA A 7 -19.10 0.63 -5.20
C ALA A 7 -18.18 1.59 -5.98
N PHE A 8 -18.77 2.48 -6.77
CA PHE A 8 -18.01 3.50 -7.50
C PHE A 8 -17.19 4.39 -6.56
N TRP A 9 -17.82 4.94 -5.52
CA TRP A 9 -17.13 5.83 -4.58
C TRP A 9 -16.07 5.12 -3.75
N LEU A 10 -16.35 3.90 -3.26
CA LEU A 10 -15.37 3.09 -2.53
C LEU A 10 -14.17 2.73 -3.40
N ALA A 11 -14.41 2.32 -4.66
CA ALA A 11 -13.34 2.01 -5.60
C ALA A 11 -12.51 3.25 -5.98
N LEU A 12 -13.17 4.40 -6.15
CA LEU A 12 -12.47 5.67 -6.40
C LEU A 12 -11.56 6.03 -5.23
N VAL A 13 -12.09 5.96 -4.01
CA VAL A 13 -11.32 6.23 -2.78
C VAL A 13 -10.16 5.26 -2.65
N GLN A 14 -10.36 3.96 -2.88
CA GLN A 14 -9.28 2.97 -2.85
C GLN A 14 -8.17 3.33 -3.84
N GLY A 15 -8.51 3.58 -5.10
CA GLY A 15 -7.51 3.89 -6.12
C GLY A 15 -6.77 5.20 -5.87
N LEU A 16 -7.47 6.22 -5.32
CA LEU A 16 -6.84 7.49 -4.94
C LEU A 16 -5.90 7.35 -3.73
N THR A 17 -6.17 6.45 -2.80
CA THR A 17 -5.47 6.41 -1.51
C THR A 17 -4.47 5.27 -1.35
N GLU A 18 -4.52 4.21 -2.18
CA GLU A 18 -3.66 3.02 -2.02
C GLU A 18 -2.17 3.33 -2.13
N PHE A 19 -1.79 4.20 -3.07
CA PHE A 19 -0.39 4.55 -3.32
C PHE A 19 0.04 5.84 -2.63
N LEU A 20 -0.89 6.70 -2.27
CA LEU A 20 -0.61 7.87 -1.46
C LEU A 20 -0.32 7.47 0.00
N PRO A 21 0.55 8.18 0.69
CA PRO A 21 0.85 7.87 2.10
C PRO A 21 -0.25 8.36 3.05
N VAL A 22 -1.54 7.98 2.79
CA VAL A 22 -2.73 8.47 3.51
C VAL A 22 -3.62 7.39 4.12
N SER A 23 -3.30 6.09 3.90
CA SER A 23 -4.01 4.91 4.41
C SER A 23 -5.36 4.63 3.75
N SER A 24 -5.35 3.84 2.66
CA SER A 24 -6.57 3.36 1.99
C SER A 24 -7.50 2.58 2.94
N SER A 25 -6.93 1.74 3.81
CA SER A 25 -7.70 0.96 4.79
C SER A 25 -8.50 1.84 5.73
N ALA A 26 -7.95 2.96 6.22
CA ALA A 26 -8.69 3.90 7.07
C ALA A 26 -9.90 4.49 6.31
N HIS A 27 -9.74 4.82 5.04
CA HIS A 27 -10.82 5.39 4.24
C HIS A 27 -11.92 4.37 3.92
N LEU A 28 -11.56 3.12 3.59
CA LEU A 28 -12.52 2.06 3.30
C LEU A 28 -13.33 1.64 4.54
N VAL A 29 -12.77 1.79 5.74
CA VAL A 29 -13.50 1.59 7.00
C VAL A 29 -14.40 2.79 7.31
N LEU A 30 -13.88 4.01 7.13
CA LEU A 30 -14.59 5.22 7.55
C LEU A 30 -15.74 5.59 6.62
N LEU A 31 -15.57 5.46 5.31
CA LEU A 31 -16.57 5.94 4.35
C LEU A 31 -17.92 5.25 4.53
N PRO A 32 -18.02 3.91 4.68
CA PRO A 32 -19.29 3.27 4.99
C PRO A 32 -19.90 3.74 6.31
N ILE A 33 -19.10 3.90 7.37
CA ILE A 33 -19.60 4.36 8.67
C ILE A 33 -20.17 5.78 8.59
N LEU A 34 -19.46 6.71 7.94
CA LEU A 34 -19.87 8.11 7.82
C LEU A 34 -21.08 8.31 6.89
N ALA A 35 -21.23 7.44 5.89
CA ALA A 35 -22.30 7.52 4.91
C ALA A 35 -23.52 6.64 5.27
N ASP A 36 -23.49 5.95 6.41
CA ASP A 36 -24.49 4.95 6.82
C ASP A 36 -24.72 3.89 5.73
N TRP A 37 -23.61 3.40 5.15
CA TRP A 37 -23.62 2.35 4.14
C TRP A 37 -23.33 0.99 4.78
N PRO A 38 -23.84 -0.10 4.19
CA PRO A 38 -23.44 -1.44 4.62
C PRO A 38 -21.95 -1.67 4.33
N ASP A 39 -21.33 -2.58 5.10
CA ASP A 39 -19.98 -3.05 4.81
C ASP A 39 -19.90 -3.61 3.38
N GLN A 40 -18.83 -3.27 2.68
CA GLN A 40 -18.64 -3.65 1.27
C GLN A 40 -18.37 -5.13 1.04
N GLY A 41 -17.92 -5.84 2.06
CA GLY A 41 -17.60 -7.27 2.00
C GLY A 41 -16.23 -7.60 1.41
N LEU A 42 -15.78 -8.83 1.69
CA LEU A 42 -14.45 -9.31 1.30
C LEU A 42 -14.25 -9.34 -0.21
N ALA A 43 -15.29 -9.77 -0.96
CA ALA A 43 -15.22 -9.86 -2.42
C ALA A 43 -14.94 -8.50 -3.06
N PHE A 44 -15.58 -7.44 -2.58
CA PHE A 44 -15.36 -6.09 -3.09
C PHE A 44 -13.98 -5.55 -2.72
N ASP A 45 -13.51 -5.80 -1.50
CA ASP A 45 -12.14 -5.44 -1.08
C ASP A 45 -11.09 -6.09 -1.99
N VAL A 46 -11.27 -7.38 -2.34
CA VAL A 46 -10.41 -8.05 -3.31
C VAL A 46 -10.46 -7.36 -4.67
N ALA A 47 -11.66 -7.03 -5.16
CA ALA A 47 -11.84 -6.39 -6.46
C ALA A 47 -11.04 -5.08 -6.58
N VAL A 48 -11.18 -4.19 -5.62
CA VAL A 48 -10.53 -2.87 -5.68
C VAL A 48 -9.00 -2.97 -5.53
N HIS A 49 -8.51 -3.96 -4.77
CA HIS A 49 -7.07 -4.24 -4.71
C HIS A 49 -6.53 -4.87 -5.98
N VAL A 50 -7.29 -5.73 -6.67
CA VAL A 50 -6.93 -6.24 -8.00
C VAL A 50 -6.82 -5.08 -9.00
N GLY A 51 -7.76 -4.12 -8.97
CA GLY A 51 -7.70 -2.92 -9.81
C GLY A 51 -6.41 -2.12 -9.60
N THR A 52 -6.08 -1.82 -8.34
CA THR A 52 -4.86 -1.07 -7.99
C THR A 52 -3.59 -1.86 -8.31
N LEU A 53 -3.60 -3.20 -8.14
CA LEU A 53 -2.49 -4.08 -8.52
C LEU A 53 -2.22 -4.03 -10.03
N ILE A 54 -3.27 -4.15 -10.86
CA ILE A 54 -3.14 -4.04 -12.31
C ILE A 54 -2.57 -2.67 -12.69
N ALA A 55 -3.01 -1.59 -12.04
CA ALA A 55 -2.53 -0.24 -12.28
C ALA A 55 -1.01 -0.13 -12.05
N VAL A 56 -0.51 -0.58 -10.89
CA VAL A 56 0.92 -0.48 -10.58
C VAL A 56 1.77 -1.38 -11.45
N ILE A 57 1.31 -2.60 -11.76
CA ILE A 57 2.01 -3.51 -12.67
C ILE A 57 2.17 -2.88 -14.06
N LEU A 58 1.09 -2.35 -14.62
CA LEU A 58 1.13 -1.75 -15.95
C LEU A 58 1.91 -0.44 -15.97
N TYR A 59 1.84 0.38 -14.90
CA TYR A 59 2.59 1.62 -14.81
C TYR A 59 4.10 1.36 -14.70
N LEU A 60 4.51 0.43 -13.84
CA LEU A 60 5.92 0.07 -13.62
C LEU A 60 6.36 -1.14 -14.46
N ARG A 61 5.64 -1.47 -15.54
CA ARG A 61 5.91 -2.68 -16.34
C ARG A 61 7.34 -2.80 -16.85
N ARG A 62 7.99 -1.67 -17.17
CA ARG A 62 9.39 -1.70 -17.63
C ARG A 62 10.33 -2.12 -16.51
N ASP A 63 10.19 -1.53 -15.33
CA ASP A 63 10.99 -1.93 -14.16
C ASP A 63 10.77 -3.40 -13.81
N LEU A 64 9.50 -3.85 -13.80
CA LEU A 64 9.15 -5.23 -13.47
C LEU A 64 9.70 -6.23 -14.49
N VAL A 65 9.62 -5.91 -15.79
CA VAL A 65 10.19 -6.76 -16.85
C VAL A 65 11.71 -6.82 -16.73
N ASP A 66 12.38 -5.70 -16.47
CA ASP A 66 13.83 -5.64 -16.30
C ASP A 66 14.27 -6.44 -15.06
N ILE A 67 13.55 -6.31 -13.93
CA ILE A 67 13.80 -7.08 -12.71
C ILE A 67 13.63 -8.58 -12.96
N VAL A 68 12.52 -9.01 -13.58
CA VAL A 68 12.26 -10.43 -13.87
C VAL A 68 13.31 -10.99 -14.83
N ASN A 69 13.64 -10.27 -15.90
CA ASN A 69 14.64 -10.68 -16.85
C ASN A 69 16.04 -10.78 -16.20
N GLY A 70 16.42 -9.80 -15.39
CA GLY A 70 17.65 -9.83 -14.63
C GLY A 70 17.71 -11.02 -13.67
N TRP A 71 16.59 -11.27 -12.95
CA TRP A 71 16.48 -12.38 -12.01
C TRP A 71 16.54 -13.75 -12.70
N LEU A 72 15.94 -13.92 -13.87
CA LEU A 72 16.03 -15.15 -14.65
C LEU A 72 17.44 -15.36 -15.21
N ARG A 73 18.10 -14.30 -15.69
CA ARG A 73 19.44 -14.38 -16.28
C ARG A 73 20.55 -14.64 -15.26
N GLN A 74 20.36 -14.32 -13.99
CA GLN A 74 21.40 -14.59 -12.95
C GLN A 74 21.76 -16.07 -12.81
N TRP A 75 20.84 -16.98 -13.19
CA TRP A 75 21.05 -18.43 -13.16
C TRP A 75 21.85 -18.92 -14.38
N SER A 76 22.14 -18.05 -15.35
CA SER A 76 23.07 -18.28 -16.46
C SER A 76 24.48 -17.78 -16.09
N SER A 77 25.42 -17.85 -17.02
CA SER A 77 26.83 -17.44 -16.81
C SER A 77 27.03 -15.93 -16.54
N GLN A 78 26.00 -15.11 -16.53
CA GLN A 78 26.11 -13.64 -16.41
C GLN A 78 26.19 -13.13 -14.97
N GLY A 79 25.87 -13.96 -13.95
CA GLY A 79 25.91 -13.57 -12.54
C GLY A 79 24.81 -12.58 -12.14
N ILE A 80 24.97 -11.95 -10.96
CA ILE A 80 23.98 -11.03 -10.37
C ILE A 80 24.12 -9.65 -11.02
N SER A 81 23.05 -9.21 -11.71
CA SER A 81 22.91 -7.85 -12.24
C SER A 81 22.26 -6.91 -11.21
N GLU A 82 22.26 -5.60 -11.48
CA GLU A 82 21.57 -4.61 -10.65
C GLU A 82 20.04 -4.87 -10.58
N GLU A 83 19.45 -5.33 -11.69
CA GLU A 83 18.03 -5.66 -11.78
C GLU A 83 17.71 -6.92 -10.96
N SER A 84 18.55 -7.95 -11.01
CA SER A 84 18.36 -9.16 -10.19
C SER A 84 18.56 -8.85 -8.71
N HIS A 85 19.53 -7.99 -8.37
CA HIS A 85 19.70 -7.51 -7.01
C HIS A 85 18.46 -6.78 -6.50
N LEU A 86 17.89 -5.88 -7.31
CA LEU A 86 16.62 -5.21 -6.97
C LEU A 86 15.48 -6.21 -6.75
N GLY A 87 15.38 -7.26 -7.55
CA GLY A 87 14.41 -8.33 -7.34
C GLY A 87 14.57 -9.00 -5.97
N TRP A 88 15.82 -9.31 -5.56
CA TRP A 88 16.09 -9.84 -4.23
C TRP A 88 15.76 -8.85 -3.11
N LEU A 89 15.99 -7.56 -3.30
CA LEU A 89 15.60 -6.52 -2.34
C LEU A 89 14.08 -6.52 -2.13
N LEU A 90 13.29 -6.60 -3.22
CA LEU A 90 11.82 -6.63 -3.13
C LEU A 90 11.31 -7.88 -2.41
N ILE A 91 11.87 -9.06 -2.70
CA ILE A 91 11.55 -10.31 -2.00
C ILE A 91 11.87 -10.16 -0.51
N THR A 92 13.10 -9.75 -0.18
CA THR A 92 13.56 -9.59 1.21
C THR A 92 12.69 -8.61 1.98
N ALA A 93 12.30 -7.49 1.37
CA ALA A 93 11.45 -6.50 1.99
C ALA A 93 9.97 -6.94 2.12
N THR A 94 9.54 -7.96 1.40
CA THR A 94 8.17 -8.49 1.48
C THR A 94 8.04 -9.53 2.60
N VAL A 95 9.06 -10.35 2.82
CA VAL A 95 9.04 -11.48 3.77
C VAL A 95 8.57 -11.11 5.18
N PRO A 96 9.09 -10.04 5.85
CA PRO A 96 8.67 -9.75 7.22
C PRO A 96 7.16 -9.50 7.35
N ALA A 97 6.58 -8.73 6.43
CA ALA A 97 5.15 -8.42 6.48
C ALA A 97 4.27 -9.65 6.19
N VAL A 98 4.70 -10.52 5.26
CA VAL A 98 4.01 -11.79 5.00
C VAL A 98 4.06 -12.70 6.22
N LEU A 99 5.25 -12.87 6.82
CA LEU A 99 5.39 -13.72 8.01
C LEU A 99 4.53 -13.22 9.17
N VAL A 100 4.58 -11.93 9.47
CA VAL A 100 3.77 -11.36 10.55
C VAL A 100 2.28 -11.48 10.21
N GLY A 101 1.85 -11.20 8.98
CA GLY A 101 0.46 -11.28 8.55
C GLY A 101 -0.15 -12.68 8.70
N LEU A 102 0.63 -13.74 8.48
CA LEU A 102 0.16 -15.12 8.66
C LEU A 102 -0.18 -15.48 10.11
N PHE A 103 0.35 -14.74 11.10
CA PHE A 103 0.19 -15.05 12.53
C PHE A 103 -0.72 -14.09 13.30
N ILE A 104 -1.04 -12.92 12.73
CA ILE A 104 -1.75 -11.85 13.47
C ILE A 104 -3.10 -11.45 12.87
N ASP A 105 -3.58 -12.19 11.86
CA ASP A 105 -4.82 -11.83 11.14
C ASP A 105 -6.01 -11.67 12.11
N ASP A 106 -6.21 -12.64 13.02
CA ASP A 106 -7.25 -12.59 14.05
C ASP A 106 -7.10 -11.39 15.00
N VAL A 107 -5.85 -11.05 15.36
CA VAL A 107 -5.57 -9.91 16.26
C VAL A 107 -5.90 -8.59 15.56
N VAL A 108 -5.57 -8.48 14.27
CA VAL A 108 -5.89 -7.30 13.46
C VAL A 108 -7.40 -7.13 13.35
N GLU A 109 -8.13 -8.21 13.09
CA GLU A 109 -9.57 -8.15 12.89
C GLU A 109 -10.33 -7.80 14.17
N ILE A 110 -9.94 -8.36 15.31
CA ILE A 110 -10.65 -8.20 16.58
C ILE A 110 -10.29 -6.89 17.29
N PHE A 111 -9.00 -6.52 17.31
CA PHE A 111 -8.51 -5.46 18.20
C PHE A 111 -8.07 -4.19 17.47
N LEU A 112 -7.60 -4.29 16.22
CA LEU A 112 -6.99 -3.14 15.54
C LEU A 112 -7.94 -2.38 14.61
N ARG A 113 -9.20 -2.84 14.45
CA ARG A 113 -10.23 -2.12 13.66
C ARG A 113 -10.98 -1.04 14.45
N ASP A 114 -10.65 -0.85 15.72
CA ASP A 114 -11.21 0.24 16.51
C ASP A 114 -10.87 1.61 15.89
N PRO A 115 -11.88 2.48 15.63
CA PRO A 115 -11.65 3.79 15.01
C PRO A 115 -10.66 4.67 15.76
N LEU A 116 -10.56 4.58 17.10
CA LEU A 116 -9.61 5.35 17.89
C LEU A 116 -8.18 4.84 17.70
N ILE A 117 -7.99 3.52 17.55
CA ILE A 117 -6.68 2.92 17.23
C ILE A 117 -6.26 3.36 15.82
N ILE A 118 -7.18 3.30 14.86
CA ILE A 118 -6.93 3.76 13.48
C ILE A 118 -6.55 5.24 13.46
N ALA A 119 -7.25 6.08 14.23
CA ALA A 119 -6.96 7.51 14.34
C ALA A 119 -5.56 7.76 14.93
N GLY A 120 -5.24 7.08 16.05
CA GLY A 120 -3.93 7.15 16.67
C GLY A 120 -2.79 6.72 15.75
N ALA A 121 -2.95 5.59 15.05
CA ALA A 121 -1.99 5.11 14.05
C ALA A 121 -1.86 6.09 12.88
N THR A 122 -2.97 6.63 12.38
CA THR A 122 -2.98 7.60 11.29
C THR A 122 -2.16 8.85 11.65
N ILE A 123 -2.32 9.40 12.84
CA ILE A 123 -1.58 10.58 13.31
C ILE A 123 -0.11 10.21 13.63
N GLY A 124 0.11 9.15 14.40
CA GLY A 124 1.46 8.76 14.84
C GLY A 124 2.41 8.49 13.69
N PHE A 125 1.96 7.69 12.71
CA PHE A 125 2.77 7.39 11.52
C PHE A 125 2.84 8.55 10.52
N ALA A 126 1.89 9.50 10.54
CA ALA A 126 2.04 10.74 9.80
C ALA A 126 3.17 11.62 10.36
N LEU A 127 3.26 11.73 11.68
CA LEU A 127 4.34 12.46 12.34
C LEU A 127 5.71 11.80 12.10
N LEU A 128 5.76 10.47 12.08
CA LEU A 128 6.99 9.74 11.76
C LEU A 128 7.41 9.98 10.30
N LEU A 129 6.46 9.97 9.34
CA LEU A 129 6.72 10.31 7.94
C LEU A 129 7.24 11.75 7.79
N TRP A 130 6.60 12.69 8.49
CA TRP A 130 7.03 14.08 8.49
C TRP A 130 8.46 14.24 9.02
N TRP A 131 8.76 13.57 10.13
CA TRP A 131 10.09 13.59 10.72
C TRP A 131 11.14 12.99 9.77
N ALA A 132 10.87 11.85 9.15
CA ALA A 132 11.76 11.20 8.20
C ALA A 132 12.00 12.09 6.96
N ASP A 133 10.96 12.72 6.41
CA ASP A 133 11.08 13.61 5.26
C ASP A 133 11.90 14.87 5.57
N ARG A 134 11.79 15.41 6.79
CA ARG A 134 12.56 16.58 7.24
C ARG A 134 14.02 16.26 7.57
N ARG A 135 14.27 15.06 8.08
CA ARG A 135 15.59 14.60 8.52
C ARG A 135 16.38 13.87 7.43
N ARG A 136 15.79 13.61 6.27
CA ARG A 136 16.49 12.91 5.19
C ARG A 136 17.81 13.63 4.87
N SER A 137 18.90 12.85 4.81
CA SER A 137 20.26 13.37 4.64
C SER A 137 20.88 13.04 3.28
N GLY A 138 20.12 12.41 2.35
CA GLY A 138 20.69 11.93 1.10
C GLY A 138 19.71 11.93 -0.07
N ASP A 139 20.28 11.67 -1.24
CA ASP A 139 19.58 11.41 -2.50
C ASP A 139 19.99 10.03 -3.06
N LYS A 140 20.10 9.04 -2.15
CA LYS A 140 20.43 7.66 -2.47
C LYS A 140 19.41 7.11 -3.48
N ALA A 141 19.90 6.49 -4.54
CA ALA A 141 19.06 5.80 -5.51
C ALA A 141 18.62 4.44 -4.98
N MET A 142 17.50 3.94 -5.47
CA MET A 142 16.92 2.63 -5.11
C MET A 142 17.92 1.47 -5.29
N ARG A 143 18.74 1.49 -6.34
CA ARG A 143 19.75 0.47 -6.63
C ARG A 143 20.91 0.42 -5.63
N GLN A 144 21.07 1.44 -4.79
CA GLN A 144 22.09 1.51 -3.76
C GLN A 144 21.65 0.92 -2.41
N LEU A 145 20.43 0.41 -2.33
CA LEU A 145 19.95 -0.30 -1.15
C LEU A 145 20.73 -1.62 -0.98
N SER A 146 21.04 -1.93 0.27
CA SER A 146 21.57 -3.24 0.65
C SER A 146 20.42 -4.19 1.05
N ILE A 147 20.73 -5.48 1.15
CA ILE A 147 19.77 -6.49 1.68
C ILE A 147 19.34 -6.13 3.12
N ARG A 148 20.23 -5.56 3.94
CA ARG A 148 19.90 -5.10 5.30
C ARG A 148 18.90 -3.94 5.27
N ASP A 149 19.11 -2.99 4.35
CA ASP A 149 18.16 -1.88 4.14
C ASP A 149 16.78 -2.41 3.73
N ALA A 150 16.74 -3.36 2.80
CA ALA A 150 15.51 -3.99 2.35
C ALA A 150 14.79 -4.73 3.48
N LEU A 151 15.53 -5.47 4.31
CA LEU A 151 14.97 -6.16 5.48
C LEU A 151 14.36 -5.14 6.47
N LEU A 152 15.04 -4.02 6.73
CA LEU A 152 14.54 -2.96 7.60
C LEU A 152 13.25 -2.35 7.04
N ILE A 153 13.20 -2.04 5.73
CA ILE A 153 11.97 -1.56 5.08
C ILE A 153 10.85 -2.60 5.23
N GLY A 154 11.18 -3.90 5.11
CA GLY A 154 10.23 -5.00 5.30
C GLY A 154 9.68 -5.10 6.73
N VAL A 155 10.51 -4.88 7.74
CA VAL A 155 10.06 -4.79 9.15
C VAL A 155 9.12 -3.60 9.34
N PHE A 156 9.45 -2.45 8.77
CA PHE A 156 8.53 -1.30 8.75
C PHE A 156 7.25 -1.62 7.99
N GLN A 157 7.31 -2.37 6.88
CA GLN A 157 6.11 -2.80 6.16
C GLN A 157 5.19 -3.68 7.02
N ALA A 158 5.71 -4.49 7.93
CA ALA A 158 4.89 -5.28 8.85
C ALA A 158 4.02 -4.39 9.76
N LEU A 159 4.47 -3.18 10.11
CA LEU A 159 3.64 -2.21 10.85
C LEU A 159 2.42 -1.74 10.06
N ALA A 160 2.41 -1.91 8.74
CA ALA A 160 1.24 -1.58 7.91
C ALA A 160 0.05 -2.50 8.14
N LEU A 161 0.22 -3.63 8.82
CA LEU A 161 -0.87 -4.49 9.29
C LEU A 161 -1.75 -3.79 10.34
N ILE A 162 -1.22 -2.77 11.03
CA ILE A 162 -2.03 -1.89 11.88
C ILE A 162 -2.83 -0.94 10.99
N PRO A 163 -4.19 -1.02 10.97
CA PRO A 163 -5.02 -0.12 10.18
C PRO A 163 -4.73 1.35 10.53
N GLY A 164 -4.74 2.22 9.53
CA GLY A 164 -4.36 3.63 9.72
C GLY A 164 -2.87 3.93 9.48
N THR A 165 -1.97 2.94 9.56
CA THR A 165 -0.53 3.15 9.34
C THR A 165 -0.22 3.65 7.94
N SER A 166 -0.88 3.16 6.91
CA SER A 166 -0.56 3.32 5.48
C SER A 166 0.69 2.51 5.06
N ARG A 167 0.51 1.47 4.27
CA ARG A 167 1.62 0.64 3.76
C ARG A 167 2.61 1.48 2.94
N SER A 168 2.13 2.27 1.99
CA SER A 168 2.97 3.21 1.22
C SER A 168 3.65 4.23 2.12
N GLY A 169 2.91 4.80 3.10
CA GLY A 169 3.45 5.76 4.05
C GLY A 169 4.61 5.21 4.87
N ILE A 170 4.46 4.03 5.44
CA ILE A 170 5.49 3.46 6.33
C ILE A 170 6.72 2.96 5.57
N THR A 171 6.54 2.39 4.37
CA THR A 171 7.67 1.94 3.53
C THR A 171 8.44 3.13 2.94
N ILE A 172 7.75 4.20 2.54
CA ILE A 172 8.38 5.46 2.14
C ILE A 172 9.14 6.06 3.34
N THR A 173 8.55 6.06 4.53
CA THR A 173 9.21 6.54 5.77
C THR A 173 10.54 5.82 6.00
N ALA A 174 10.54 4.49 5.96
CA ALA A 174 11.76 3.70 6.12
C ALA A 174 12.79 4.01 5.03
N GLY A 175 12.37 4.11 3.77
CA GLY A 175 13.26 4.49 2.66
C GLY A 175 13.91 5.85 2.86
N LEU A 176 13.14 6.87 3.30
CA LEU A 176 13.66 8.21 3.61
C LEU A 176 14.66 8.20 4.77
N MET A 177 14.39 7.41 5.82
CA MET A 177 15.32 7.24 6.96
C MET A 177 16.64 6.58 6.54
N LEU A 178 16.62 5.73 5.52
CA LEU A 178 17.81 5.10 4.93
C LEU A 178 18.53 6.00 3.90
N GLY A 179 18.08 7.23 3.72
CA GLY A 179 18.68 8.24 2.86
C GLY A 179 18.27 8.15 1.40
N LEU A 180 17.19 7.42 1.06
CA LEU A 180 16.65 7.46 -0.30
C LEU A 180 16.10 8.86 -0.63
N SER A 181 16.19 9.23 -1.92
CA SER A 181 15.42 10.37 -2.42
C SER A 181 13.91 10.08 -2.30
N ARG A 182 13.07 11.12 -2.28
CA ARG A 182 11.59 10.96 -2.22
C ARG A 182 11.07 10.10 -3.36
N GLU A 183 11.60 10.30 -4.57
CA GLU A 183 11.21 9.53 -5.74
C GLU A 183 11.66 8.07 -5.63
N ALA A 184 12.89 7.81 -5.20
CA ALA A 184 13.40 6.45 -5.02
C ALA A 184 12.63 5.69 -3.93
N ALA A 185 12.31 6.34 -2.80
CA ALA A 185 11.52 5.75 -1.73
C ALA A 185 10.09 5.41 -2.19
N ALA A 186 9.45 6.33 -2.93
CA ALA A 186 8.12 6.11 -3.48
C ALA A 186 8.12 4.99 -4.52
N ARG A 187 9.07 4.99 -5.45
CA ARG A 187 9.17 3.96 -6.51
C ARG A 187 9.46 2.57 -5.93
N PHE A 188 10.36 2.47 -4.95
CA PHE A 188 10.62 1.21 -4.25
C PHE A 188 9.37 0.72 -3.49
N SER A 189 8.68 1.59 -2.77
CA SER A 189 7.41 1.29 -2.11
C SER A 189 6.35 0.77 -3.08
N PHE A 190 6.23 1.35 -4.28
CA PHE A 190 5.27 0.91 -5.30
C PHE A 190 5.66 -0.43 -5.92
N LEU A 191 6.93 -0.68 -6.18
CA LEU A 191 7.40 -2.00 -6.61
C LEU A 191 7.14 -3.08 -5.55
N MET A 192 7.36 -2.75 -4.26
CA MET A 192 7.04 -3.65 -3.14
C MET A 192 5.54 -3.95 -3.03
N SER A 193 4.66 -3.05 -3.52
CA SER A 193 3.22 -3.30 -3.49
C SER A 193 2.81 -4.52 -4.30
N VAL A 194 3.54 -4.84 -5.36
CA VAL A 194 3.20 -5.96 -6.24
C VAL A 194 3.25 -7.30 -5.48
N PRO A 195 4.37 -7.73 -4.90
CA PRO A 195 4.43 -9.00 -4.19
C PRO A 195 3.54 -9.04 -2.95
N ILE A 196 3.40 -7.95 -2.18
CA ILE A 196 2.60 -7.96 -0.96
C ILE A 196 1.10 -7.98 -1.25
N ILE A 197 0.61 -7.25 -2.28
CA ILE A 197 -0.82 -7.30 -2.66
C ILE A 197 -1.16 -8.67 -3.26
N ILE A 198 -0.26 -9.29 -4.03
CA ILE A 198 -0.45 -10.65 -4.51
C ILE A 198 -0.54 -11.62 -3.34
N ALA A 199 0.38 -11.55 -2.37
CA ALA A 199 0.38 -12.44 -1.21
C ALA A 199 -0.89 -12.28 -0.37
N ALA A 200 -1.23 -11.05 0.04
CA ALA A 200 -2.43 -10.77 0.82
C ALA A 200 -3.73 -11.08 0.04
N GLY A 201 -3.78 -10.71 -1.24
CA GLY A 201 -4.92 -10.99 -2.11
C GLY A 201 -5.14 -12.48 -2.32
N SER A 202 -4.06 -13.28 -2.45
CA SER A 202 -4.17 -14.74 -2.57
C SER A 202 -4.79 -15.37 -1.33
N LEU A 203 -4.43 -14.93 -0.13
CA LEU A 203 -5.04 -15.41 1.11
C LEU A 203 -6.54 -15.07 1.14
N LYS A 204 -6.91 -13.83 0.81
CA LYS A 204 -8.31 -13.40 0.77
C LYS A 204 -9.13 -14.13 -0.30
N VAL A 205 -8.55 -14.44 -1.46
CA VAL A 205 -9.21 -15.25 -2.50
C VAL A 205 -9.47 -16.67 -1.99
N VAL A 206 -8.53 -17.27 -1.26
CA VAL A 206 -8.76 -18.60 -0.63
C VAL A 206 -9.91 -18.54 0.38
N SER A 207 -9.95 -17.52 1.24
CA SER A 207 -11.04 -17.32 2.20
C SER A 207 -12.38 -17.12 1.50
N LEU A 208 -12.40 -16.32 0.42
CA LEU A 208 -13.60 -16.09 -0.38
C LEU A 208 -14.10 -17.37 -1.08
N ALA A 209 -13.19 -18.21 -1.59
CA ALA A 209 -13.55 -19.50 -2.20
C ALA A 209 -14.10 -20.52 -1.21
N GLN A 210 -13.85 -20.33 0.09
CA GLN A 210 -14.39 -21.16 1.18
C GLN A 210 -15.68 -20.58 1.79
N SER A 211 -16.07 -19.36 1.40
CA SER A 211 -17.30 -18.72 1.86
C SER A 211 -18.46 -18.96 0.89
N ASP A 212 -19.69 -18.88 1.40
CA ASP A 212 -20.92 -18.90 0.59
C ASP A 212 -21.28 -17.51 0.04
N GLU A 213 -20.33 -16.56 0.02
CA GLU A 213 -20.57 -15.20 -0.44
C GLU A 213 -20.87 -15.16 -1.94
N VAL A 214 -22.02 -14.63 -2.30
CA VAL A 214 -22.39 -14.45 -3.71
C VAL A 214 -21.69 -13.23 -4.29
N ILE A 215 -20.81 -13.46 -5.27
CA ILE A 215 -20.07 -12.39 -5.92
C ILE A 215 -20.95 -11.66 -6.94
N PRO A 216 -21.29 -10.40 -6.74
CA PRO A 216 -21.99 -9.60 -7.73
C PRO A 216 -21.01 -9.11 -8.81
N TRP A 217 -20.80 -9.90 -9.84
CA TRP A 217 -19.76 -9.70 -10.87
C TRP A 217 -19.79 -8.31 -11.53
N SER A 218 -20.96 -7.68 -11.68
CA SER A 218 -21.07 -6.32 -12.22
C SER A 218 -20.46 -5.28 -11.28
N VAL A 219 -20.70 -5.41 -9.98
CA VAL A 219 -20.15 -4.53 -8.93
C VAL A 219 -18.66 -4.78 -8.78
N PHE A 220 -18.25 -6.06 -8.83
CA PHE A 220 -16.85 -6.47 -8.80
C PHE A 220 -16.06 -5.82 -9.96
N LEU A 221 -16.54 -5.97 -11.20
CA LEU A 221 -15.89 -5.40 -12.37
C LEU A 221 -15.84 -3.86 -12.32
N LEU A 222 -16.91 -3.22 -11.88
CA LEU A 222 -16.95 -1.77 -11.67
C LEU A 222 -15.85 -1.35 -10.67
N GLY A 223 -15.73 -2.07 -9.54
CA GLY A 223 -14.70 -1.84 -8.53
C GLY A 223 -13.28 -1.94 -9.10
N VAL A 224 -13.00 -3.01 -9.85
CA VAL A 224 -11.70 -3.21 -10.52
C VAL A 224 -11.37 -2.05 -11.47
N LEU A 225 -12.31 -1.68 -12.34
CA LEU A 225 -12.06 -0.65 -13.35
C LEU A 225 -11.86 0.73 -12.74
N VAL A 226 -12.72 1.14 -11.82
CA VAL A 226 -12.62 2.46 -11.17
C VAL A 226 -11.35 2.56 -10.34
N ALA A 227 -11.02 1.53 -9.54
CA ALA A 227 -9.78 1.49 -8.77
C ALA A 227 -8.54 1.48 -9.67
N PHE A 228 -8.59 0.78 -10.81
CA PHE A 228 -7.51 0.77 -11.80
C PHE A 228 -7.23 2.17 -12.35
N PHE A 229 -8.23 2.85 -12.92
CA PHE A 229 -8.00 4.15 -13.56
C PHE A 229 -7.61 5.23 -12.57
N SER A 230 -8.24 5.26 -11.39
CA SER A 230 -7.88 6.22 -10.34
C SER A 230 -6.48 5.99 -9.79
N ALA A 231 -6.09 4.74 -9.53
CA ALA A 231 -4.74 4.39 -9.09
C ALA A 231 -3.68 4.72 -10.15
N TRP A 232 -3.95 4.42 -11.43
CA TRP A 232 -3.04 4.78 -12.52
C TRP A 232 -2.75 6.29 -12.56
N ALA A 233 -3.81 7.10 -12.50
CA ALA A 233 -3.67 8.55 -12.49
C ALA A 233 -2.86 9.04 -11.27
N VAL A 234 -3.17 8.48 -10.09
CA VAL A 234 -2.46 8.84 -8.84
C VAL A 234 -0.99 8.46 -8.89
N ILE A 235 -0.65 7.23 -9.32
CA ILE A 235 0.76 6.80 -9.44
C ILE A 235 1.52 7.77 -10.33
N ALA A 236 0.95 8.11 -11.50
CA ALA A 236 1.58 9.01 -12.45
C ALA A 236 1.82 10.41 -11.88
N LEU A 237 0.79 10.99 -11.24
CA LEU A 237 0.88 12.31 -10.63
C LEU A 237 1.82 12.32 -9.43
N PHE A 238 1.71 11.33 -8.55
CA PHE A 238 2.53 11.25 -7.34
C PHE A 238 4.03 11.16 -7.69
N LEU A 239 4.44 10.21 -8.54
CA LEU A 239 5.84 10.07 -8.93
C LEU A 239 6.39 11.30 -9.68
N ARG A 240 5.52 11.97 -10.45
CA ARG A 240 5.92 13.20 -11.19
C ARG A 240 6.17 14.38 -10.26
N PHE A 241 5.42 14.51 -9.18
CA PHE A 241 5.41 15.74 -8.38
C PHE A 241 6.02 15.58 -6.99
N ILE A 242 6.24 14.36 -6.49
CA ILE A 242 6.66 14.13 -5.10
C ILE A 242 8.01 14.77 -4.74
N SER A 243 8.94 14.85 -5.68
CA SER A 243 10.23 15.51 -5.46
C SER A 243 10.06 16.99 -5.12
N ARG A 244 9.05 17.66 -5.72
CA ARG A 244 8.78 19.09 -5.55
C ARG A 244 7.85 19.36 -4.37
N VAL A 245 6.79 18.58 -4.24
CA VAL A 245 5.72 18.79 -3.25
C VAL A 245 6.13 18.30 -1.85
N GLY A 246 6.92 17.22 -1.78
CA GLY A 246 7.32 16.59 -0.53
C GLY A 246 6.19 15.85 0.16
N MET A 247 6.42 15.38 1.40
CA MET A 247 5.46 14.57 2.14
C MET A 247 4.48 15.42 3.00
N THR A 248 4.77 16.68 3.21
CA THR A 248 4.00 17.56 4.11
C THR A 248 2.48 17.62 3.82
N PRO A 249 2.00 17.72 2.56
CA PRO A 249 0.55 17.75 2.29
C PRO A 249 -0.17 16.48 2.77
N PHE A 250 0.46 15.32 2.58
CA PHE A 250 -0.11 14.03 3.01
C PHE A 250 -0.10 13.89 4.54
N VAL A 251 0.93 14.40 5.19
CA VAL A 251 1.02 14.47 6.66
C VAL A 251 -0.10 15.33 7.23
N LEU A 252 -0.29 16.54 6.70
CA LEU A 252 -1.37 17.43 7.14
C LEU A 252 -2.75 16.79 6.94
N TYR A 253 -2.96 16.19 5.77
CA TYR A 253 -4.19 15.45 5.49
C TYR A 253 -4.45 14.36 6.55
N ARG A 254 -3.45 13.54 6.88
CA ARG A 254 -3.58 12.48 7.89
C ARG A 254 -3.82 13.01 9.29
N ILE A 255 -3.20 14.12 9.68
CA ILE A 255 -3.44 14.74 10.99
C ILE A 255 -4.89 15.23 11.07
N VAL A 256 -5.39 15.89 10.02
CA VAL A 256 -6.79 16.33 9.96
C VAL A 256 -7.73 15.15 9.99
N LEU A 257 -7.50 14.11 9.16
CA LEU A 257 -8.31 12.91 9.12
C LEU A 257 -8.37 12.21 10.48
N GLY A 258 -7.21 11.94 11.09
CA GLY A 258 -7.12 11.30 12.40
C GLY A 258 -7.73 12.17 13.51
N GLY A 259 -7.58 13.50 13.45
CA GLY A 259 -8.22 14.43 14.38
C GLY A 259 -9.75 14.40 14.27
N LEU A 260 -10.29 14.38 13.03
CA LEU A 260 -11.73 14.24 12.80
C LEU A 260 -12.26 12.90 13.32
N MET A 261 -11.50 11.81 13.11
CA MET A 261 -11.84 10.49 13.66
C MET A 261 -11.89 10.52 15.19
N LEU A 262 -10.89 11.12 15.85
CA LEU A 262 -10.91 11.26 17.31
C LEU A 262 -12.13 12.02 17.82
N ILE A 263 -12.55 13.10 17.13
CA ILE A 263 -13.74 13.87 17.50
C ILE A 263 -15.03 13.07 17.28
N ALA A 264 -15.10 12.28 16.19
CA ALA A 264 -16.32 11.56 15.82
C ALA A 264 -16.56 10.30 16.69
N PHE A 265 -15.50 9.67 17.19
CA PHE A 265 -15.56 8.37 17.86
C PHE A 265 -15.12 8.39 19.33
N TRP A 266 -14.70 9.55 19.87
CA TRP A 266 -14.44 9.75 21.30
C TRP A 266 -15.76 9.96 22.05
#